data_78346c49d2c4290fdbbebcfe56aa67e5
#
_entry.id   78346c49d2c4290fdbbebcfe56aa67e5
#
_cell.length_a   1.000
_cell.length_b   1.000
_cell.length_c   1.000
_cell.angle_alpha   90.00
_cell.angle_beta   90.00
_cell.angle_gamma   90.00
#
_symmetry.space_group_name_H-M   'P 1'
#
loop_
_entity.id
_entity.type
_entity.pdbx_description
1 polymer ?
#
loop_
_entity_poly.entity_id
_entity_poly.type
_entity_poly.pdbx_seq_one_letter_code
_entity_poly.pdbx_strand_id
1 'polypeptide(L)'
;MKSLKYLLPALAFLVLVGFFYRGLFLDPRTVPSPLIGKPAPVFELEELSNPAETFATSDMLGKPALLNVWATWCVGCRQEHSFLMQLARTGEIDMYGMNLRDERPKALDWLRRLGNPYAKVAFDPDGAGSLDWGVYGSPETFLIDPQGIIVYKHLGPLGPAAWMEEFRPRIAAMQGGAQ
;
A
#
# COMPACT_ATOMS: atom_id res chain seq x y z
N MET A 1 -0.67 -2.20 -57.93
CA MET A 1 -1.35 -1.29 -56.95
C MET A 1 -2.36 -1.98 -56.03
N LYS A 2 -2.86 -3.21 -56.34
CA LYS A 2 -3.86 -3.93 -55.48
C LYS A 2 -3.24 -4.50 -54.18
N SER A 3 -1.98 -4.93 -54.19
CA SER A 3 -1.27 -5.48 -53.00
C SER A 3 -0.95 -4.43 -51.92
N LEU A 4 -0.72 -3.17 -52.34
CA LEU A 4 -0.39 -2.09 -51.40
C LEU A 4 -1.57 -1.77 -50.44
N LYS A 5 -2.81 -2.00 -50.85
CA LYS A 5 -4.03 -1.79 -50.04
C LYS A 5 -4.09 -2.78 -48.83
N TYR A 6 -3.44 -3.97 -48.95
CA TYR A 6 -3.40 -4.98 -47.90
C TYR A 6 -2.10 -4.92 -47.11
N LEU A 7 -1.01 -4.46 -47.72
CA LEU A 7 0.28 -4.32 -47.07
C LEU A 7 0.26 -3.24 -45.97
N LEU A 8 -0.40 -2.12 -46.24
CA LEU A 8 -0.45 -0.99 -45.29
C LEU A 8 -1.17 -1.31 -43.98
N PRO A 9 -2.38 -1.93 -43.99
CA PRO A 9 -3.03 -2.35 -42.74
C PRO A 9 -2.30 -3.50 -42.07
N ALA A 10 -1.67 -4.43 -42.81
CA ALA A 10 -0.88 -5.49 -42.23
C ALA A 10 0.35 -4.95 -41.49
N LEU A 11 1.05 -3.96 -42.08
CA LEU A 11 2.18 -3.30 -41.43
C LEU A 11 1.75 -2.53 -40.19
N ALA A 12 0.63 -1.79 -40.26
CA ALA A 12 0.07 -1.09 -39.11
C ALA A 12 -0.29 -2.05 -37.97
N PHE A 13 -0.88 -3.20 -38.30
CA PHE A 13 -1.16 -4.26 -37.32
C PHE A 13 0.08 -4.81 -36.64
N LEU A 14 1.15 -5.10 -37.42
CA LEU A 14 2.41 -5.59 -36.88
C LEU A 14 3.09 -4.56 -35.95
N VAL A 15 3.03 -3.27 -36.29
CA VAL A 15 3.52 -2.18 -35.44
C VAL A 15 2.73 -2.12 -34.13
N LEU A 16 1.40 -2.22 -34.21
CA LEU A 16 0.53 -2.27 -33.02
C LEU A 16 0.83 -3.48 -32.13
N VAL A 17 0.97 -4.66 -32.73
CA VAL A 17 1.34 -5.88 -31.99
C VAL A 17 2.68 -5.71 -31.29
N GLY A 18 3.70 -5.16 -31.98
CA GLY A 18 5.01 -4.88 -31.37
C GLY A 18 4.94 -3.88 -30.22
N PHE A 19 4.12 -2.83 -30.37
CA PHE A 19 3.90 -1.83 -29.33
C PHE A 19 3.23 -2.44 -28.08
N PHE A 20 2.15 -3.21 -28.26
CA PHE A 20 1.48 -3.88 -27.14
C PHE A 20 2.34 -4.97 -26.51
N TYR A 21 3.09 -5.73 -27.32
CA TYR A 21 4.03 -6.72 -26.82
C TYR A 21 5.07 -6.08 -25.89
N ARG A 22 5.65 -4.94 -26.30
CA ARG A 22 6.58 -4.20 -25.45
C ARG A 22 5.89 -3.64 -24.18
N GLY A 23 4.63 -3.23 -24.28
CA GLY A 23 3.82 -2.75 -23.16
C GLY A 23 3.60 -3.80 -22.06
N LEU A 24 3.53 -5.08 -22.42
CA LEU A 24 3.36 -6.18 -21.45
C LEU A 24 4.56 -6.38 -20.52
N PHE A 25 5.73 -5.88 -20.90
CA PHE A 25 6.95 -5.96 -20.07
C PHE A 25 7.22 -4.68 -19.27
N LEU A 26 6.36 -3.68 -19.38
CA LEU A 26 6.45 -2.48 -18.53
C LEU A 26 5.82 -2.83 -17.17
N ASP A 27 6.59 -2.63 -16.11
CA ASP A 27 6.08 -2.85 -14.74
C ASP A 27 5.13 -1.71 -14.35
N PRO A 28 3.82 -1.94 -14.21
CA PRO A 28 2.87 -0.92 -13.81
C PRO A 28 3.04 -0.44 -12.35
N ARG A 29 3.89 -1.13 -11.57
CA ARG A 29 4.15 -0.79 -10.15
C ARG A 29 5.11 0.39 -10.00
N THR A 30 5.72 0.86 -11.08
CA THR A 30 6.70 1.96 -11.05
C THR A 30 6.10 3.36 -11.13
N VAL A 31 4.78 3.52 -10.96
CA VAL A 31 4.16 4.85 -10.91
C VAL A 31 4.48 5.50 -9.55
N PRO A 32 5.41 6.48 -9.50
CA PRO A 32 5.75 7.13 -8.25
C PRO A 32 4.50 7.85 -7.70
N SER A 33 4.15 7.59 -6.45
CA SER A 33 3.08 8.33 -5.79
C SER A 33 3.46 9.80 -5.71
N PRO A 34 2.55 10.72 -6.07
CA PRO A 34 2.80 12.16 -5.95
C PRO A 34 2.93 12.63 -4.49
N LEU A 35 2.68 11.76 -3.53
CA LEU A 35 2.78 12.02 -2.09
C LEU A 35 4.16 11.68 -1.52
N ILE A 36 5.04 11.02 -2.25
CA ILE A 36 6.41 10.74 -1.77
C ILE A 36 7.16 12.06 -1.55
N GLY A 37 7.79 12.18 -0.39
CA GLY A 37 8.47 13.38 0.06
C GLY A 37 7.54 14.47 0.59
N LYS A 38 6.24 14.20 0.74
CA LYS A 38 5.26 15.15 1.27
C LYS A 38 4.72 14.68 2.62
N PRO A 39 4.18 15.63 3.42
CA PRO A 39 3.45 15.28 4.63
C PRO A 39 2.30 14.30 4.30
N ALA A 40 2.14 13.30 5.14
CA ALA A 40 1.05 12.36 5.07
C ALA A 40 -0.29 13.12 5.20
N PRO A 41 -1.28 12.83 4.34
CA PRO A 41 -2.61 13.41 4.47
C PRO A 41 -3.20 13.17 5.85
N VAL A 42 -3.85 14.19 6.39
CA VAL A 42 -4.46 14.11 7.72
C VAL A 42 -5.78 13.35 7.61
N PHE A 43 -5.94 12.34 8.44
CA PHE A 43 -7.22 11.71 8.70
C PHE A 43 -7.47 11.62 10.21
N GLU A 44 -8.72 11.54 10.58
CA GLU A 44 -9.21 11.19 11.90
C GLU A 44 -10.43 10.29 11.69
N LEU A 45 -10.27 9.00 11.91
CA LEU A 45 -11.27 7.96 11.64
C LEU A 45 -11.55 7.17 12.93
N GLU A 46 -12.72 6.54 13.00
CA GLU A 46 -13.01 5.61 14.08
C GLU A 46 -11.99 4.47 14.11
N GLU A 47 -11.56 4.08 15.30
CA GLU A 47 -10.77 2.86 15.47
C GLU A 47 -11.67 1.63 15.22
N LEU A 48 -11.14 0.64 14.48
CA LEU A 48 -11.90 -0.52 14.03
C LEU A 48 -12.46 -1.35 15.21
N SER A 49 -11.66 -1.58 16.24
CA SER A 49 -12.02 -2.42 17.39
C SER A 49 -12.84 -1.67 18.46
N ASN A 50 -12.67 -0.36 18.55
CA ASN A 50 -13.39 0.49 19.50
C ASN A 50 -13.90 1.78 18.84
N PRO A 51 -15.16 1.81 18.39
CA PRO A 51 -15.75 3.00 17.73
C PRO A 51 -15.83 4.26 18.60
N ALA A 52 -15.63 4.14 19.91
CA ALA A 52 -15.56 5.28 20.82
C ALA A 52 -14.19 5.97 20.82
N GLU A 53 -13.19 5.34 20.21
CA GLU A 53 -11.85 5.88 20.04
C GLU A 53 -11.62 6.28 18.58
N THR A 54 -10.70 7.21 18.37
CA THR A 54 -10.25 7.60 17.04
C THR A 54 -8.80 7.16 16.81
N PHE A 55 -8.48 6.92 15.54
CA PHE A 55 -7.12 6.79 15.07
C PHE A 55 -6.86 7.91 14.07
N ALA A 56 -5.85 8.72 14.35
CA ALA A 56 -5.47 9.87 13.54
C ALA A 56 -4.05 9.71 12.97
N THR A 57 -3.76 10.46 11.90
CA THR A 57 -2.42 10.51 11.30
C THR A 57 -1.35 10.89 12.33
N SER A 58 -1.67 11.74 13.31
CA SER A 58 -0.78 12.13 14.39
C SER A 58 -0.31 10.99 15.30
N ASP A 59 -1.07 9.90 15.38
CA ASP A 59 -0.70 8.72 16.19
C ASP A 59 0.50 7.96 15.61
N MET A 60 0.84 8.20 14.35
CA MET A 60 1.96 7.58 13.65
C MET A 60 3.26 8.39 13.73
N LEU A 61 3.26 9.53 14.44
CA LEU A 61 4.43 10.42 14.51
C LEU A 61 5.44 9.98 15.58
N GLY A 62 6.68 10.47 15.44
CA GLY A 62 7.76 10.29 16.42
C GLY A 62 8.66 9.08 16.19
N LYS A 63 8.20 8.11 15.37
CA LYS A 63 8.98 6.93 14.95
C LYS A 63 8.66 6.59 13.50
N PRO A 64 9.58 5.90 12.78
CA PRO A 64 9.22 5.32 11.50
C PRO A 64 8.02 4.36 11.66
N ALA A 65 7.05 4.46 10.77
CA ALA A 65 5.82 3.69 10.83
C ALA A 65 5.41 3.16 9.46
N LEU A 66 4.66 2.06 9.45
CA LEU A 66 3.95 1.58 8.28
C LEU A 66 2.45 1.85 8.42
N LEU A 67 1.85 2.35 7.35
CA LEU A 67 0.40 2.31 7.16
C LEU A 67 0.09 1.33 6.04
N ASN A 68 -0.59 0.23 6.36
CA ASN A 68 -1.03 -0.78 5.41
C ASN A 68 -2.53 -0.65 5.16
N VAL A 69 -2.90 -0.47 3.90
CA VAL A 69 -4.30 -0.38 3.47
C VAL A 69 -4.77 -1.76 3.05
N TRP A 70 -5.83 -2.24 3.69
CA TRP A 70 -6.31 -3.61 3.54
C TRP A 70 -7.83 -3.73 3.59
N ALA A 71 -8.35 -4.89 3.15
CA ALA A 71 -9.77 -5.22 3.24
C ALA A 71 -9.99 -6.74 3.29
N THR A 72 -11.14 -7.17 3.81
CA THR A 72 -11.49 -8.62 3.88
C THR A 72 -11.75 -9.23 2.52
N TRP A 73 -12.23 -8.45 1.56
CA TRP A 73 -12.47 -8.87 0.17
C TRP A 73 -11.21 -8.93 -0.69
N CYS A 74 -10.08 -8.46 -0.18
CA CYS A 74 -8.81 -8.32 -0.91
C CYS A 74 -8.01 -9.63 -0.86
N VAL A 75 -7.80 -10.26 -2.01
CA VAL A 75 -7.02 -11.51 -2.13
C VAL A 75 -5.55 -11.27 -1.81
N GLY A 76 -4.96 -10.17 -2.30
CA GLY A 76 -3.57 -9.80 -2.04
C GLY A 76 -3.29 -9.54 -0.56
N CYS A 77 -4.26 -8.95 0.16
CA CYS A 77 -4.16 -8.70 1.60
C CYS A 77 -4.09 -10.03 2.38
N ARG A 78 -4.82 -11.05 1.92
CA ARG A 78 -4.72 -12.39 2.51
C ARG A 78 -3.36 -13.04 2.28
N GLN A 79 -2.74 -12.78 1.14
CA GLN A 79 -1.41 -13.33 0.81
C GLN A 79 -0.31 -12.71 1.69
N GLU A 80 -0.34 -11.39 1.92
CA GLU A 80 0.67 -10.71 2.73
C GLU A 80 0.50 -10.87 4.24
N HIS A 81 -0.73 -11.20 4.70
CA HIS A 81 -1.08 -11.16 6.12
C HIS A 81 -0.14 -11.99 7.01
N SER A 82 0.24 -13.17 6.57
CA SER A 82 1.17 -14.03 7.32
C SER A 82 2.56 -13.39 7.49
N PHE A 83 3.02 -12.66 6.48
CA PHE A 83 4.27 -11.91 6.55
C PHE A 83 4.15 -10.70 7.49
N LEU A 84 3.05 -9.94 7.41
CA LEU A 84 2.79 -8.83 8.33
C LEU A 84 2.75 -9.30 9.79
N MET A 85 2.14 -10.47 10.06
CA MET A 85 2.14 -11.09 11.39
C MET A 85 3.55 -11.49 11.87
N GLN A 86 4.41 -11.94 10.96
CA GLN A 86 5.82 -12.21 11.29
C GLN A 86 6.57 -10.91 11.60
N LEU A 87 6.39 -9.89 10.75
CA LEU A 87 7.03 -8.59 10.92
C LEU A 87 6.61 -7.92 12.24
N ALA A 88 5.31 -7.97 12.59
CA ALA A 88 4.81 -7.44 13.85
C ALA A 88 5.49 -8.05 15.08
N ARG A 89 5.80 -9.35 15.03
CA ARG A 89 6.49 -10.06 16.13
C ARG A 89 7.94 -9.64 16.32
N THR A 90 8.57 -9.10 15.28
CA THR A 90 9.97 -8.61 15.41
C THR A 90 10.05 -7.31 16.20
N GLY A 91 8.98 -6.51 16.22
CA GLY A 91 8.99 -5.18 16.81
C GLY A 91 9.92 -4.19 16.09
N GLU A 92 10.32 -4.52 14.84
CA GLU A 92 11.29 -3.72 14.07
C GLU A 92 10.69 -2.38 13.62
N ILE A 93 9.36 -2.33 13.45
CA ILE A 93 8.62 -1.13 13.04
C ILE A 93 7.18 -1.16 13.57
N ASP A 94 6.66 0.00 13.93
CA ASP A 94 5.25 0.15 14.29
C ASP A 94 4.38 0.04 13.03
N MET A 95 3.34 -0.79 13.09
CA MET A 95 2.43 -1.01 11.97
C MET A 95 1.02 -0.57 12.33
N TYR A 96 0.42 0.18 11.42
CA TYR A 96 -0.95 0.66 11.48
C TYR A 96 -1.74 0.15 10.29
N GLY A 97 -3.03 -0.09 10.46
CA GLY A 97 -3.93 -0.52 9.41
C GLY A 97 -4.91 0.58 8.99
N MET A 98 -5.31 0.59 7.73
CA MET A 98 -6.47 1.32 7.26
C MET A 98 -7.39 0.34 6.53
N ASN A 99 -8.56 0.07 7.11
CA ASN A 99 -9.51 -0.91 6.59
C ASN A 99 -10.45 -0.24 5.59
N LEU A 100 -10.20 -0.49 4.31
CA LEU A 100 -10.80 0.19 3.17
C LEU A 100 -12.12 -0.47 2.74
N ARG A 101 -13.21 0.31 2.71
CA ARG A 101 -14.50 -0.07 2.11
C ARG A 101 -14.96 -1.47 2.51
N ASP A 102 -15.00 -1.70 3.82
CA ASP A 102 -15.29 -3.00 4.39
C ASP A 102 -16.44 -2.92 5.40
N GLU A 103 -16.88 -4.06 5.87
CA GLU A 103 -17.86 -4.16 6.95
C GLU A 103 -17.13 -4.42 8.26
N ARG A 104 -17.35 -3.57 9.27
CA ARG A 104 -16.70 -3.68 10.59
C ARG A 104 -16.76 -5.09 11.18
N PRO A 105 -17.92 -5.80 11.22
CA PRO A 105 -17.96 -7.15 11.77
C PRO A 105 -17.09 -8.15 11.01
N LYS A 106 -17.00 -8.02 9.68
CA LYS A 106 -16.13 -8.88 8.85
C LYS A 106 -14.66 -8.60 9.09
N ALA A 107 -14.28 -7.33 9.19
CA ALA A 107 -12.91 -6.90 9.46
C ALA A 107 -12.46 -7.39 10.84
N LEU A 108 -13.28 -7.24 11.88
CA LEU A 108 -13.00 -7.75 13.22
C LEU A 108 -12.88 -9.28 13.26
N ASP A 109 -13.77 -10.00 12.56
CA ASP A 109 -13.71 -11.46 12.46
C ASP A 109 -12.43 -11.93 11.75
N TRP A 110 -12.01 -11.21 10.72
CA TRP A 110 -10.75 -11.45 10.01
C TRP A 110 -9.55 -11.35 10.97
N LEU A 111 -9.41 -10.22 11.68
CA LEU A 111 -8.30 -10.00 12.61
C LEU A 111 -8.32 -10.98 13.79
N ARG A 112 -9.51 -11.36 14.27
CA ARG A 112 -9.65 -12.37 15.32
C ARG A 112 -9.15 -13.75 14.86
N ARG A 113 -9.46 -14.16 13.63
CA ARG A 113 -9.09 -15.48 13.10
C ARG A 113 -7.64 -15.59 12.62
N LEU A 114 -7.13 -14.53 12.00
CA LEU A 114 -5.80 -14.55 11.37
C LEU A 114 -4.71 -13.88 12.22
N GLY A 115 -5.11 -13.20 13.30
CA GLY A 115 -4.26 -12.35 14.11
C GLY A 115 -4.31 -10.90 13.68
N ASN A 116 -3.91 -10.00 14.59
CA ASN A 116 -3.83 -8.56 14.31
C ASN A 116 -2.37 -8.10 14.34
N PRO A 117 -1.79 -7.71 13.20
CA PRO A 117 -0.42 -7.19 13.14
C PRO A 117 -0.32 -5.70 13.46
N TYR A 118 -1.45 -4.99 13.61
CA TYR A 118 -1.51 -3.53 13.72
C TYR A 118 -1.64 -3.06 15.16
N ALA A 119 -0.99 -1.94 15.48
CA ALA A 119 -1.15 -1.24 16.76
C ALA A 119 -2.53 -0.59 16.86
N LYS A 120 -2.99 0.05 15.77
CA LYS A 120 -4.33 0.60 15.59
C LYS A 120 -4.81 0.39 14.16
N VAL A 121 -6.11 0.38 13.93
CA VAL A 121 -6.71 0.28 12.59
C VAL A 121 -7.77 1.36 12.40
N ALA A 122 -7.55 2.25 11.43
CA ALA A 122 -8.57 3.18 10.97
C ALA A 122 -9.66 2.43 10.20
N PHE A 123 -10.91 2.65 10.53
CA PHE A 123 -12.06 2.12 9.79
C PHE A 123 -12.53 3.16 8.78
N ASP A 124 -12.33 2.87 7.49
CA ASP A 124 -12.59 3.76 6.35
C ASP A 124 -13.68 3.16 5.42
N PRO A 125 -14.95 3.10 5.88
CA PRO A 125 -16.00 2.35 5.19
C PRO A 125 -16.41 2.96 3.85
N ASP A 126 -16.28 4.26 3.67
CA ASP A 126 -16.56 4.97 2.43
C ASP A 126 -15.31 5.17 1.55
N GLY A 127 -14.13 4.96 2.11
CA GLY A 127 -12.85 5.08 1.40
C GLY A 127 -12.37 6.52 1.24
N ALA A 128 -12.90 7.47 1.99
CA ALA A 128 -12.51 8.87 1.89
C ALA A 128 -11.07 9.10 2.37
N GLY A 129 -10.69 8.54 3.52
CA GLY A 129 -9.33 8.59 4.02
C GLY A 129 -8.32 7.96 3.06
N SER A 130 -8.63 6.80 2.54
CA SER A 130 -7.79 6.11 1.55
C SER A 130 -7.65 6.90 0.25
N LEU A 131 -8.70 7.60 -0.19
CA LEU A 131 -8.67 8.44 -1.40
C LEU A 131 -7.69 9.60 -1.24
N ASP A 132 -7.70 10.29 -0.09
CA ASP A 132 -6.78 11.37 0.21
C ASP A 132 -5.30 10.91 0.21
N TRP A 133 -5.06 9.67 0.63
CA TRP A 133 -3.74 9.02 0.57
C TRP A 133 -3.38 8.51 -0.84
N GLY A 134 -4.22 8.81 -1.84
CA GLY A 134 -3.98 8.39 -3.22
C GLY A 134 -3.92 6.88 -3.37
N VAL A 135 -4.74 6.15 -2.61
CA VAL A 135 -4.86 4.69 -2.70
C VAL A 135 -5.63 4.33 -3.96
N TYR A 136 -5.02 3.50 -4.79
CA TYR A 136 -5.64 2.99 -6.03
C TYR A 136 -6.36 1.66 -5.82
N GLY A 137 -5.96 0.93 -4.78
CA GLY A 137 -6.52 -0.38 -4.44
C GLY A 137 -5.90 -0.93 -3.17
N SER A 138 -6.15 -2.20 -2.88
CA SER A 138 -5.52 -2.88 -1.75
C SER A 138 -4.92 -4.21 -2.21
N PRO A 139 -3.78 -4.64 -1.60
CA PRO A 139 -3.06 -3.94 -0.55
C PRO A 139 -2.11 -2.86 -1.07
N GLU A 140 -1.94 -1.80 -0.28
CA GLU A 140 -0.89 -0.80 -0.45
C GLU A 140 -0.24 -0.52 0.91
N THR A 141 1.08 -0.34 0.94
CA THR A 141 1.81 -0.08 2.18
C THR A 141 2.65 1.19 2.05
N PHE A 142 2.44 2.13 2.96
CA PHE A 142 3.19 3.37 3.05
C PHE A 142 4.22 3.28 4.16
N LEU A 143 5.45 3.77 3.88
CA LEU A 143 6.48 4.01 4.87
C LEU A 143 6.50 5.49 5.21
N ILE A 144 6.38 5.80 6.49
CA ILE A 144 6.28 7.16 7.02
C ILE A 144 7.45 7.40 7.97
N ASP A 145 8.11 8.55 7.85
CA ASP A 145 9.18 8.93 8.76
C ASP A 145 8.64 9.51 10.09
N PRO A 146 9.53 9.74 11.10
CA PRO A 146 9.11 10.29 12.39
C PRO A 146 8.44 11.67 12.32
N GLN A 147 8.65 12.43 11.23
CA GLN A 147 8.07 13.73 10.98
C GLN A 147 6.72 13.68 10.26
N GLY A 148 6.28 12.47 9.87
CA GLY A 148 5.04 12.26 9.15
C GLY A 148 5.17 12.46 7.64
N ILE A 149 6.38 12.39 7.08
CA ILE A 149 6.60 12.45 5.63
C ILE A 149 6.49 11.04 5.03
N ILE A 150 5.76 10.89 3.93
CA ILE A 150 5.71 9.64 3.19
C ILE A 150 7.03 9.44 2.44
N VAL A 151 7.81 8.44 2.86
CA VAL A 151 9.12 8.13 2.28
C VAL A 151 9.02 7.16 1.11
N TYR A 152 8.07 6.22 1.21
CA TYR A 152 7.90 5.18 0.20
C TYR A 152 6.47 4.66 0.16
N LYS A 153 6.04 4.19 -1.00
CA LYS A 153 4.75 3.53 -1.23
C LYS A 153 4.97 2.25 -2.02
N HIS A 154 4.53 1.13 -1.46
CA HIS A 154 4.54 -0.18 -2.10
C HIS A 154 3.13 -0.53 -2.59
N LEU A 155 3.02 -1.01 -3.83
CA LEU A 155 1.77 -1.43 -4.45
C LEU A 155 1.74 -2.97 -4.52
N GLY A 156 0.67 -3.55 -4.02
CA GLY A 156 0.46 -4.99 -3.99
C GLY A 156 0.96 -5.66 -2.71
N PRO A 157 0.94 -7.01 -2.64
CA PRO A 157 1.25 -7.75 -1.44
C PRO A 157 2.69 -7.54 -0.97
N LEU A 158 2.86 -7.08 0.27
CA LEU A 158 4.17 -6.95 0.91
C LEU A 158 4.69 -8.33 1.30
N GLY A 159 5.91 -8.64 0.86
CA GLY A 159 6.60 -9.88 1.16
C GLY A 159 8.06 -9.67 1.59
N PRO A 160 8.76 -10.76 1.96
CA PRO A 160 10.14 -10.68 2.45
C PRO A 160 11.10 -9.98 1.50
N ALA A 161 10.99 -10.20 0.19
CA ALA A 161 11.87 -9.58 -0.81
C ALA A 161 11.70 -8.05 -0.81
N ALA A 162 10.46 -7.56 -0.99
CA ALA A 162 10.17 -6.12 -0.96
C ALA A 162 10.56 -5.49 0.38
N TRP A 163 10.32 -6.18 1.50
CA TRP A 163 10.74 -5.71 2.81
C TRP A 163 12.26 -5.49 2.88
N MET A 164 13.05 -6.48 2.46
CA MET A 164 14.51 -6.43 2.53
C MET A 164 15.13 -5.43 1.55
N GLU A 165 14.57 -5.33 0.35
CA GLU A 165 15.16 -4.54 -0.74
C GLU A 165 14.66 -3.08 -0.73
N GLU A 166 13.42 -2.84 -0.31
CA GLU A 166 12.79 -1.53 -0.45
C GLU A 166 12.59 -0.81 0.88
N PHE A 167 12.15 -1.51 1.94
CA PHE A 167 11.81 -0.88 3.21
C PHE A 167 13.00 -0.77 4.16
N ARG A 168 13.70 -1.86 4.46
CA ARG A 168 14.80 -1.87 5.42
C ARG A 168 15.91 -0.86 5.14
N PRO A 169 16.39 -0.68 3.91
CA PRO A 169 17.41 0.33 3.62
C PRO A 169 16.93 1.76 3.91
N ARG A 170 15.65 2.05 3.63
CA ARG A 170 15.07 3.37 3.90
C ARG A 170 14.88 3.62 5.39
N ILE A 171 14.45 2.60 6.14
CA ILE A 171 14.33 2.67 7.61
C ILE A 171 15.71 2.91 8.24
N ALA A 172 16.73 2.18 7.81
CA ALA A 172 18.11 2.36 8.30
C ALA A 172 18.64 3.78 8.00
N ALA A 173 18.35 4.32 6.83
CA ALA A 173 18.73 5.69 6.46
C ALA A 173 18.07 6.75 7.36
N MET A 174 16.80 6.55 7.76
CA MET A 174 16.11 7.44 8.71
C MET A 174 16.73 7.40 10.11
N GLN A 175 17.18 6.22 10.57
CA GLN A 175 17.79 6.03 11.89
C GLN A 175 19.24 6.54 11.94
N GLY A 176 19.99 6.45 10.83
CA GLY A 176 21.37 6.91 10.73
C GLY A 176 21.53 8.43 10.57
N GLY A 177 20.49 9.14 10.12
CA GLY A 177 20.48 10.60 9.97
C GLY A 177 20.14 11.38 11.25
N ALA A 178 19.85 10.69 12.35
CA ALA A 178 19.47 11.28 13.65
C ALA A 178 20.66 11.43 14.64
N GLN A 179 21.92 11.33 14.15
CA GLN A 179 23.14 11.55 14.95
C GLN A 179 23.74 12.91 14.65
#